data_00009316a09cd7ab66ed4337b576a22b
#
_entry.id   00009316a09cd7ab66ed4337b576a22b
#
_cell.length_a   1.000
_cell.length_b   1.000
_cell.length_c   1.000
_cell.angle_alpha   90.00
_cell.angle_beta   90.00
_cell.angle_gamma   90.00
#
_symmetry.space_group_name_H-M   'P 1'
#
loop_
_entity.id
_entity.type
_entity.pdbx_description
1 polymer ?
#
loop_
_entity_poly.entity_id
_entity_poly.type
_entity_poly.pdbx_seq_one_letter_code
_entity_poly.pdbx_strand_id
1 'polypeptide(L)'
;MLNKEEVLKKHLEMNLETAQDFLSFFSPYLNKEFDFRNFIFRGHGNANHKLTPSVLRRDDSIIKRIQAMSAIISITETDLLFESKQIQAEKTILRQFYKIANRNGLFTPPTERWFKDDIHLVTNQFSVADRHDDEEWLPKELLELAALAQHYGIPTRLMDWTHDALTACFFACTSEVESKEDLCVWAMNANWITMLKKSGKVNKINFFTPNYKNNDNVTAQKGLFTYFSSTLKRNIFPREVFLLPHEQRDIILGQKDKVDTRPLNEVVFDELTKSSNTNLGDEPLFIKVTLPNSQRMELYRMLILMGYDYPRIYPGYHGIANHLDFLKNIEDEKLRQKFLL
;
A
#
# COMPACT_ATOMS: atom_id res chain seq x y z
N MET A 1 30.10 -2.52 2.57
CA MET A 1 28.83 -1.83 2.88
C MET A 1 28.73 -0.64 1.93
N LEU A 2 27.58 -0.44 1.31
CA LEU A 2 27.35 0.77 0.52
C LEU A 2 27.40 1.99 1.42
N ASN A 3 27.94 3.08 0.90
CA ASN A 3 27.88 4.37 1.60
C ASN A 3 26.42 4.82 1.66
N LYS A 4 25.96 5.23 2.85
CA LYS A 4 24.60 5.74 3.06
C LYS A 4 24.24 6.87 2.08
N GLU A 5 25.22 7.70 1.71
CA GLU A 5 25.06 8.77 0.72
C GLU A 5 24.77 8.24 -0.70
N GLU A 6 25.40 7.12 -1.11
CA GLU A 6 25.14 6.52 -2.42
C GLU A 6 23.72 5.93 -2.51
N VAL A 7 23.24 5.35 -1.41
CA VAL A 7 21.85 4.83 -1.34
C VAL A 7 20.86 5.98 -1.36
N LEU A 8 21.14 7.10 -0.67
CA LEU A 8 20.27 8.28 -0.68
C LEU A 8 20.14 8.92 -2.07
N LYS A 9 21.20 8.88 -2.90
CA LYS A 9 21.13 9.35 -4.30
C LYS A 9 20.14 8.54 -5.16
N LYS A 10 19.67 7.39 -4.69
CA LYS A 10 18.65 6.58 -5.37
C LYS A 10 17.21 7.02 -5.06
N HIS A 11 17.04 8.04 -4.23
CA HIS A 11 15.79 8.76 -4.00
C HIS A 11 15.90 10.16 -4.58
N LEU A 12 15.13 10.42 -5.63
CA LEU A 12 15.04 11.73 -6.25
C LEU A 12 13.74 12.41 -5.82
N GLU A 13 13.84 13.64 -5.35
CA GLU A 13 12.69 14.50 -5.06
C GLU A 13 12.69 15.70 -6.01
N MET A 14 11.55 15.96 -6.63
CA MET A 14 11.34 17.05 -7.57
C MET A 14 10.09 17.82 -7.22
N ASN A 15 10.19 19.14 -7.25
CA ASN A 15 9.06 20.04 -7.04
C ASN A 15 8.79 20.75 -8.36
N LEU A 16 7.62 20.53 -8.93
CA LEU A 16 7.19 21.14 -10.19
C LEU A 16 6.10 22.18 -9.93
N GLU A 17 6.19 23.31 -10.59
CA GLU A 17 5.36 24.47 -10.31
C GLU A 17 4.00 24.43 -11.03
N THR A 18 3.93 23.77 -12.19
CA THR A 18 2.73 23.76 -13.02
C THR A 18 2.23 22.36 -13.33
N ALA A 19 0.92 22.21 -13.52
CA ALA A 19 0.30 20.96 -13.96
C ALA A 19 0.84 20.47 -15.32
N GLN A 20 1.21 21.41 -16.20
CA GLN A 20 1.78 21.10 -17.50
C GLN A 20 3.16 20.46 -17.38
N ASP A 21 4.05 21.03 -16.56
CA ASP A 21 5.38 20.46 -16.31
C ASP A 21 5.27 19.10 -15.65
N PHE A 22 4.32 18.96 -14.71
CA PHE A 22 4.05 17.71 -14.02
C PHE A 22 3.64 16.59 -14.98
N LEU A 23 2.70 16.84 -15.88
CA LEU A 23 2.29 15.87 -16.90
C LEU A 23 3.39 15.62 -17.92
N SER A 24 4.14 16.66 -18.29
CA SER A 24 5.27 16.54 -19.22
C SER A 24 6.37 15.64 -18.65
N PHE A 25 6.62 15.74 -17.35
CA PHE A 25 7.59 14.87 -16.66
C PHE A 25 7.21 13.39 -16.79
N PHE A 26 5.96 13.03 -16.63
CA PHE A 26 5.49 11.64 -16.74
C PHE A 26 5.21 11.18 -18.19
N SER A 27 5.35 12.08 -19.15
CA SER A 27 5.16 11.74 -20.56
C SER A 27 6.38 11.00 -21.15
N PRO A 28 6.23 9.79 -21.68
CA PRO A 28 7.34 9.06 -22.29
C PRO A 28 7.88 9.71 -23.57
N TYR A 29 7.14 10.67 -24.14
CA TYR A 29 7.56 11.42 -25.34
C TYR A 29 8.36 12.67 -25.00
N LEU A 30 8.06 13.31 -23.88
CA LEU A 30 8.65 14.59 -23.47
C LEU A 30 9.83 14.37 -22.51
N ASN A 31 9.71 13.45 -21.59
CA ASN A 31 10.79 13.07 -20.70
C ASN A 31 11.64 11.98 -21.34
N LYS A 32 12.92 12.30 -21.56
CA LYS A 32 13.92 11.35 -22.10
C LYS A 32 14.95 10.93 -21.07
N GLU A 33 14.87 11.48 -19.86
CA GLU A 33 15.82 11.21 -18.78
C GLU A 33 15.56 9.86 -18.14
N PHE A 34 14.27 9.49 -17.98
CA PHE A 34 13.88 8.24 -17.31
C PHE A 34 13.10 7.31 -18.24
N ASP A 35 13.47 6.03 -18.25
CA ASP A 35 12.67 5.01 -18.91
C ASP A 35 11.54 4.55 -18.01
N PHE A 36 10.43 5.26 -18.06
CA PHE A 36 9.25 4.97 -17.23
C PHE A 36 8.58 3.60 -17.48
N ARG A 37 8.97 2.85 -18.51
CA ARG A 37 8.50 1.47 -18.71
C ARG A 37 8.93 0.53 -17.58
N ASN A 38 9.99 0.88 -16.85
CA ASN A 38 10.52 0.13 -15.73
C ASN A 38 9.89 0.52 -14.38
N PHE A 39 9.03 1.55 -14.37
CA PHE A 39 8.47 2.13 -13.17
C PHE A 39 7.00 1.76 -12.97
N ILE A 40 6.61 1.77 -11.71
CA ILE A 40 5.22 1.76 -11.26
C ILE A 40 4.96 3.02 -10.45
N PHE A 41 3.71 3.47 -10.42
CA PHE A 41 3.36 4.80 -9.94
C PHE A 41 2.28 4.73 -8.86
N ARG A 42 2.32 5.70 -7.93
CA ARG A 42 1.31 5.87 -6.89
C ARG A 42 1.06 7.35 -6.64
N GLY A 43 -0.20 7.78 -6.76
CA GLY A 43 -0.61 9.16 -6.47
C GLY A 43 -1.06 9.33 -5.01
N HIS A 44 -0.70 10.46 -4.41
CA HIS A 44 -1.17 10.90 -3.10
C HIS A 44 -1.72 12.33 -3.20
N GLY A 45 -2.92 12.54 -2.67
CA GLY A 45 -3.54 13.86 -2.57
C GLY A 45 -2.89 14.77 -1.52
N ASN A 46 -2.02 14.20 -0.68
CA ASN A 46 -1.19 14.91 0.29
C ASN A 46 0.25 14.39 0.20
N ALA A 47 1.19 15.27 -0.19
CA ALA A 47 2.60 14.95 -0.37
C ALA A 47 3.32 14.55 0.93
N ASN A 48 2.74 14.85 2.10
CA ASN A 48 3.30 14.45 3.39
C ASN A 48 3.05 12.98 3.71
N HIS A 49 2.16 12.30 2.97
CA HIS A 49 1.90 10.89 3.17
C HIS A 49 3.09 10.03 2.74
N LYS A 50 3.50 9.18 3.65
CA LYS A 50 4.59 8.23 3.44
C LYS A 50 4.10 6.98 2.70
N LEU A 51 5.03 6.24 2.10
CA LEU A 51 4.78 4.94 1.46
C LEU A 51 4.59 3.84 2.52
N THR A 52 3.54 3.96 3.34
CA THR A 52 3.21 3.00 4.41
C THR A 52 1.84 2.37 4.13
N PRO A 53 1.74 1.03 4.10
CA PRO A 53 0.45 0.33 3.95
C PRO A 53 -0.56 0.77 5.00
N SER A 54 -1.85 0.81 4.63
CA SER A 54 -2.89 1.39 5.49
C SER A 54 -2.98 0.73 6.87
N VAL A 55 -2.86 -0.59 6.96
CA VAL A 55 -2.93 -1.32 8.23
C VAL A 55 -1.71 -1.11 9.13
N LEU A 56 -0.59 -0.62 8.56
CA LEU A 56 0.66 -0.37 9.28
C LEU A 56 0.86 1.10 9.65
N ARG A 57 -0.04 1.99 9.25
CA ARG A 57 0.00 3.40 9.67
C ARG A 57 -0.27 3.53 11.17
N ARG A 58 0.39 4.51 11.79
CA ARG A 58 0.39 4.72 13.25
C ARG A 58 -0.35 5.98 13.67
N ASP A 59 -1.17 6.54 12.80
CA ASP A 59 -2.10 7.59 13.21
C ASP A 59 -3.27 7.01 14.05
N ASP A 60 -3.75 7.81 15.01
CA ASP A 60 -4.75 7.38 15.99
C ASP A 60 -6.07 6.91 15.34
N SER A 61 -6.44 7.49 14.22
CA SER A 61 -7.68 7.15 13.52
C SER A 61 -7.63 5.73 12.95
N ILE A 62 -6.52 5.38 12.34
CA ILE A 62 -6.28 4.05 11.78
C ILE A 62 -6.13 3.01 12.89
N ILE A 63 -5.37 3.33 13.95
CA ILE A 63 -5.21 2.41 15.10
C ILE A 63 -6.59 2.10 15.72
N LYS A 64 -7.40 3.10 16.01
CA LYS A 64 -8.75 2.92 16.55
C LYS A 64 -9.64 2.10 15.62
N ARG A 65 -9.55 2.35 14.31
CA ARG A 65 -10.29 1.58 13.30
C ARG A 65 -9.88 0.10 13.30
N ILE A 66 -8.59 -0.21 13.31
CA ILE A 66 -8.07 -1.58 13.38
C ILE A 66 -8.53 -2.27 14.66
N GLN A 67 -8.44 -1.60 15.80
CA GLN A 67 -8.88 -2.11 17.10
C GLN A 67 -10.38 -2.44 17.08
N ALA A 68 -11.21 -1.54 16.55
CA ALA A 68 -12.65 -1.77 16.44
C ALA A 68 -12.99 -2.96 15.53
N MET A 69 -12.30 -3.10 14.39
CA MET A 69 -12.55 -4.17 13.42
C MET A 69 -12.02 -5.54 13.89
N SER A 70 -10.97 -5.56 14.70
CA SER A 70 -10.31 -6.80 15.16
C SER A 70 -10.69 -7.21 16.58
N ALA A 71 -11.37 -6.34 17.33
CA ALA A 71 -11.63 -6.48 18.76
C ALA A 71 -10.35 -6.63 19.62
N ILE A 72 -9.19 -6.16 19.14
CA ILE A 72 -7.93 -6.16 19.88
C ILE A 72 -7.76 -4.81 20.57
N ILE A 73 -7.66 -4.83 21.90
CA ILE A 73 -7.78 -3.63 22.74
C ILE A 73 -6.56 -2.70 22.66
N SER A 74 -5.36 -3.23 22.45
CA SER A 74 -4.15 -2.41 22.40
C SER A 74 -3.16 -2.94 21.37
N ILE A 75 -2.80 -2.07 20.40
CA ILE A 75 -1.78 -2.35 19.37
C ILE A 75 -0.82 -1.16 19.37
N THR A 76 0.16 -1.17 20.26
CA THR A 76 1.18 -0.11 20.35
C THR A 76 2.56 -0.70 20.07
N GLU A 77 3.43 0.06 19.38
CA GLU A 77 4.78 -0.40 19.03
C GLU A 77 5.68 -0.66 20.25
N THR A 78 5.35 -0.05 21.39
CA THR A 78 6.04 -0.27 22.66
C THR A 78 5.61 -1.56 23.37
N ASP A 79 4.56 -2.23 22.87
CA ASP A 79 4.09 -3.49 23.43
C ASP A 79 5.02 -4.63 22.98
N LEU A 80 5.51 -5.42 23.93
CA LEU A 80 6.33 -6.63 23.66
C LEU A 80 5.63 -7.65 22.75
N LEU A 81 4.31 -7.57 22.65
CA LEU A 81 3.48 -8.43 21.81
C LEU A 81 3.00 -7.72 20.54
N PHE A 82 3.58 -6.56 20.20
CA PHE A 82 3.13 -5.73 19.09
C PHE A 82 2.97 -6.52 17.80
N GLU A 83 4.02 -7.26 17.38
CA GLU A 83 4.02 -8.03 16.14
C GLU A 83 2.89 -9.08 16.11
N SER A 84 2.76 -9.82 17.20
CA SER A 84 1.71 -10.85 17.32
C SER A 84 0.32 -10.25 17.31
N LYS A 85 0.10 -9.14 18.01
CA LYS A 85 -1.18 -8.43 18.05
C LYS A 85 -1.52 -7.81 16.70
N GLN A 86 -0.54 -7.22 16.01
CA GLN A 86 -0.73 -6.63 14.69
C GLN A 86 -1.15 -7.69 13.67
N ILE A 87 -0.43 -8.80 13.60
CA ILE A 87 -0.75 -9.90 12.70
C ILE A 87 -2.11 -10.53 13.05
N GLN A 88 -2.39 -10.72 14.34
CA GLN A 88 -3.68 -11.25 14.77
C GLN A 88 -4.84 -10.31 14.42
N ALA A 89 -4.64 -8.99 14.50
CA ALA A 89 -5.64 -8.01 14.08
C ALA A 89 -5.92 -8.12 12.59
N GLU A 90 -4.89 -8.16 11.77
CA GLU A 90 -5.01 -8.28 10.31
C GLU A 90 -5.70 -9.60 9.91
N LYS A 91 -5.30 -10.72 10.53
CA LYS A 91 -5.93 -12.04 10.33
C LYS A 91 -7.41 -12.01 10.69
N THR A 92 -7.75 -11.41 11.83
CA THR A 92 -9.13 -11.29 12.30
C THR A 92 -9.98 -10.46 11.36
N ILE A 93 -9.47 -9.32 10.87
CA ILE A 93 -10.17 -8.44 9.94
C ILE A 93 -10.45 -9.17 8.62
N LEU A 94 -9.46 -9.80 8.01
CA LEU A 94 -9.64 -10.54 6.75
C LEU A 94 -10.60 -11.73 6.91
N ARG A 95 -10.52 -12.43 8.03
CA ARG A 95 -11.42 -13.52 8.35
C ARG A 95 -12.86 -13.05 8.51
N GLN A 96 -13.09 -11.94 9.23
CA GLN A 96 -14.44 -11.36 9.36
C GLN A 96 -14.99 -10.92 8.01
N PHE A 97 -14.18 -10.24 7.21
CA PHE A 97 -14.56 -9.86 5.86
C PHE A 97 -14.99 -11.08 5.03
N TYR A 98 -14.16 -12.12 4.99
CA TYR A 98 -14.47 -13.38 4.30
C TYR A 98 -15.79 -14.01 4.79
N LYS A 99 -15.94 -14.18 6.12
CA LYS A 99 -17.12 -14.82 6.70
C LYS A 99 -18.41 -14.07 6.40
N ILE A 100 -18.38 -12.73 6.52
CA ILE A 100 -19.57 -11.91 6.24
C ILE A 100 -19.90 -11.97 4.75
N ALA A 101 -18.92 -11.80 3.87
CA ALA A 101 -19.14 -11.88 2.41
C ALA A 101 -19.70 -13.24 2.00
N ASN A 102 -19.11 -14.34 2.48
CA ASN A 102 -19.53 -15.69 2.16
C ASN A 102 -20.96 -16.00 2.67
N ARG A 103 -21.31 -15.57 3.89
CA ARG A 103 -22.68 -15.73 4.44
C ARG A 103 -23.75 -14.98 3.63
N ASN A 104 -23.37 -13.89 2.98
CA ASN A 104 -24.27 -13.11 2.13
C ASN A 104 -24.23 -13.56 0.66
N GLY A 105 -23.60 -14.69 0.35
CA GLY A 105 -23.53 -15.22 -1.01
C GLY A 105 -22.70 -14.40 -1.97
N LEU A 106 -21.82 -13.51 -1.47
CA LEU A 106 -20.94 -12.72 -2.29
C LEU A 106 -19.73 -13.56 -2.73
N PHE A 107 -19.21 -13.26 -3.91
CA PHE A 107 -18.00 -13.90 -4.39
C PHE A 107 -16.83 -13.60 -3.43
N THR A 108 -16.11 -14.65 -3.06
CA THR A 108 -14.84 -14.56 -2.33
C THR A 108 -13.79 -15.39 -3.04
N PRO A 109 -12.54 -14.91 -3.11
CA PRO A 109 -11.43 -15.71 -3.63
C PRO A 109 -11.27 -17.02 -2.84
N PRO A 110 -10.73 -18.09 -3.45
CA PRO A 110 -10.51 -19.37 -2.77
C PRO A 110 -9.54 -19.21 -1.60
N THR A 111 -10.04 -19.37 -0.39
CA THR A 111 -9.25 -19.25 0.86
C THR A 111 -9.57 -20.38 1.82
N GLU A 112 -10.11 -21.48 1.31
CA GLU A 112 -10.71 -22.56 2.09
C GLU A 112 -9.79 -23.12 3.18
N ARG A 113 -8.51 -23.27 2.88
CA ARG A 113 -7.49 -23.73 3.84
C ARG A 113 -7.36 -22.83 5.07
N TRP A 114 -7.64 -21.53 4.92
CA TRP A 114 -7.41 -20.55 5.97
C TRP A 114 -8.65 -20.26 6.84
N PHE A 115 -9.86 -20.37 6.27
CA PHE A 115 -11.06 -19.83 6.92
C PHE A 115 -12.30 -20.74 6.88
N LYS A 116 -12.27 -21.87 6.15
CA LYS A 116 -13.47 -22.73 5.96
C LYS A 116 -13.77 -23.63 7.17
N ASP A 117 -12.73 -24.14 7.83
CA ASP A 117 -12.88 -25.12 8.93
C ASP A 117 -13.31 -24.51 10.27
N ASP A 118 -13.59 -23.22 10.28
CA ASP A 118 -13.86 -22.42 11.47
C ASP A 118 -15.34 -22.37 11.89
N ILE A 119 -16.15 -23.34 11.50
CA ILE A 119 -17.58 -23.37 11.87
C ILE A 119 -17.78 -23.42 13.38
N HIS A 120 -16.81 -23.92 14.13
CA HIS A 120 -16.92 -24.13 15.58
C HIS A 120 -16.37 -22.98 16.44
N LEU A 121 -15.79 -21.94 15.86
CA LEU A 121 -15.08 -20.91 16.63
C LEU A 121 -15.86 -19.59 16.74
N VAL A 122 -17.13 -19.69 17.16
CA VAL A 122 -17.87 -18.50 17.63
C VAL A 122 -17.30 -17.97 18.96
N THR A 123 -16.50 -18.74 19.66
CA THR A 123 -16.24 -18.51 21.09
C THR A 123 -14.80 -18.23 21.48
N ASN A 124 -13.79 -18.37 20.63
CA ASN A 124 -12.42 -18.17 21.09
C ASN A 124 -11.58 -17.25 20.22
N GLN A 125 -11.36 -16.04 20.72
CA GLN A 125 -10.44 -15.05 20.20
C GLN A 125 -8.97 -15.53 20.17
N PHE A 126 -8.66 -16.69 20.76
CA PHE A 126 -7.32 -17.23 20.95
C PHE A 126 -7.27 -18.75 20.71
N SER A 127 -7.88 -19.24 19.66
CA SER A 127 -7.78 -20.67 19.33
C SER A 127 -6.34 -21.02 18.97
N VAL A 128 -5.76 -21.89 19.78
CA VAL A 128 -4.42 -22.49 19.60
C VAL A 128 -4.33 -23.31 18.30
N ALA A 129 -5.46 -23.73 17.74
CA ALA A 129 -5.54 -24.55 16.55
C ALA A 129 -5.28 -23.80 15.22
N ASP A 130 -5.36 -22.46 15.21
CA ASP A 130 -5.07 -21.61 14.04
C ASP A 130 -3.54 -21.40 13.82
N ARG A 131 -2.72 -22.25 14.38
CA ARG A 131 -1.26 -22.14 14.30
C ARG A 131 -0.74 -22.85 13.06
N HIS A 132 -0.60 -22.10 12.00
CA HIS A 132 0.37 -22.43 10.97
C HIS A 132 1.72 -21.85 11.44
N ASP A 133 2.44 -22.66 12.20
CA ASP A 133 3.73 -22.32 12.74
C ASP A 133 4.74 -22.14 11.59
N ASP A 134 5.58 -21.10 11.66
CA ASP A 134 6.58 -20.69 10.68
C ASP A 134 6.03 -20.22 9.32
N GLU A 135 4.75 -19.85 9.23
CA GLU A 135 4.17 -19.30 8.00
C GLU A 135 4.37 -17.77 7.90
N GLU A 136 4.64 -17.36 6.69
CA GLU A 136 4.77 -15.95 6.33
C GLU A 136 3.41 -15.25 6.37
N TRP A 137 3.30 -14.15 7.08
CA TRP A 137 2.13 -13.27 7.03
C TRP A 137 2.45 -12.04 6.16
N LEU A 138 1.76 -11.73 5.13
CA LEU A 138 0.53 -12.23 4.54
C LEU A 138 0.85 -13.40 3.58
N PRO A 139 0.19 -14.57 3.70
CA PRO A 139 0.44 -15.69 2.79
C PRO A 139 -0.14 -15.44 1.40
N LYS A 140 0.44 -16.08 0.39
CA LYS A 140 0.06 -15.88 -1.02
C LYS A 140 -1.40 -16.19 -1.29
N GLU A 141 -1.96 -17.18 -0.62
CA GLU A 141 -3.34 -17.62 -0.75
C GLU A 141 -4.36 -16.56 -0.27
N LEU A 142 -3.95 -15.63 0.57
CA LEU A 142 -4.80 -14.55 1.06
C LEU A 142 -4.65 -13.24 0.30
N LEU A 143 -3.71 -13.13 -0.66
CA LEU A 143 -3.46 -11.88 -1.37
C LEU A 143 -4.67 -11.40 -2.18
N GLU A 144 -5.36 -12.30 -2.88
CA GLU A 144 -6.58 -11.95 -3.61
C GLU A 144 -7.70 -11.49 -2.68
N LEU A 145 -7.87 -12.13 -1.53
CA LEU A 145 -8.84 -11.71 -0.53
C LEU A 145 -8.47 -10.35 0.08
N ALA A 146 -7.19 -10.12 0.35
CA ALA A 146 -6.71 -8.85 0.88
C ALA A 146 -6.92 -7.72 -0.14
N ALA A 147 -6.67 -7.96 -1.43
CA ALA A 147 -6.93 -7.00 -2.51
C ALA A 147 -8.41 -6.68 -2.63
N LEU A 148 -9.28 -7.70 -2.57
CA LEU A 148 -10.73 -7.52 -2.57
C LEU A 148 -11.18 -6.69 -1.35
N ALA A 149 -10.71 -7.03 -0.15
CA ALA A 149 -11.04 -6.30 1.07
C ALA A 149 -10.59 -4.84 0.99
N GLN A 150 -9.37 -4.58 0.48
CA GLN A 150 -8.84 -3.23 0.30
C GLN A 150 -9.67 -2.41 -0.68
N HIS A 151 -10.13 -3.00 -1.76
CA HIS A 151 -11.02 -2.34 -2.72
C HIS A 151 -12.29 -1.79 -2.06
N TYR A 152 -12.79 -2.48 -1.03
CA TYR A 152 -13.93 -2.03 -0.20
C TYR A 152 -13.50 -1.24 1.04
N GLY A 153 -12.28 -0.70 1.05
CA GLY A 153 -11.81 0.22 2.08
C GLY A 153 -11.35 -0.43 3.38
N ILE A 154 -11.18 -1.75 3.42
CA ILE A 154 -10.61 -2.43 4.59
C ILE A 154 -9.09 -2.20 4.63
N PRO A 155 -8.51 -1.79 5.77
CA PRO A 155 -7.08 -1.61 5.85
C PRO A 155 -6.33 -2.95 5.72
N THR A 156 -5.34 -3.00 4.82
CA THR A 156 -4.51 -4.18 4.56
C THR A 156 -3.03 -3.82 4.47
N ARG A 157 -2.15 -4.84 4.38
CA ARG A 157 -0.71 -4.66 4.10
C ARG A 157 -0.41 -4.36 2.64
N LEU A 158 -1.37 -4.45 1.76
CA LEU A 158 -1.17 -4.16 0.36
C LEU A 158 -1.05 -2.64 0.16
N MET A 159 -0.17 -2.25 -0.72
CA MET A 159 -0.03 -0.87 -1.19
C MET A 159 -0.25 -0.84 -2.68
N ASP A 160 -1.23 -0.05 -3.13
CA ASP A 160 -1.61 0.05 -4.52
C ASP A 160 -0.55 0.78 -5.34
N TRP A 161 -0.33 0.29 -6.53
CA TRP A 161 0.46 0.92 -7.58
C TRP A 161 -0.24 0.75 -8.91
N THR A 162 0.14 1.54 -9.88
CA THR A 162 -0.31 1.41 -11.27
C THR A 162 0.88 1.41 -12.23
N HIS A 163 0.73 0.72 -13.35
CA HIS A 163 1.67 0.81 -14.47
C HIS A 163 1.48 2.08 -15.32
N ASP A 164 0.44 2.87 -15.03
CA ASP A 164 0.07 4.05 -15.80
C ASP A 164 0.27 5.32 -14.98
N ALA A 165 1.27 6.13 -15.32
CA ALA A 165 1.59 7.35 -14.61
C ALA A 165 0.42 8.35 -14.58
N LEU A 166 -0.37 8.44 -15.66
CA LEU A 166 -1.52 9.36 -15.69
C LEU A 166 -2.66 8.90 -14.79
N THR A 167 -2.82 7.58 -14.61
CA THR A 167 -3.70 7.02 -13.56
C THR A 167 -3.24 7.44 -12.16
N ALA A 168 -1.94 7.42 -11.88
CA ALA A 168 -1.42 7.92 -10.60
C ALA A 168 -1.62 9.44 -10.43
N CYS A 169 -1.45 10.22 -11.51
CA CYS A 169 -1.77 11.65 -11.50
C CYS A 169 -3.26 11.90 -11.18
N PHE A 170 -4.15 11.08 -11.76
CA PHE A 170 -5.59 11.13 -11.44
C PHE A 170 -5.83 10.88 -9.94
N PHE A 171 -5.25 9.83 -9.38
CA PHE A 171 -5.39 9.58 -7.93
C PHE A 171 -4.81 10.70 -7.08
N ALA A 172 -3.69 11.30 -7.48
CA ALA A 172 -3.09 12.41 -6.75
C ALA A 172 -4.03 13.64 -6.72
N CYS A 173 -4.69 13.98 -7.82
CA CYS A 173 -5.57 15.15 -7.85
C CYS A 173 -6.98 14.89 -7.31
N THR A 174 -7.46 13.64 -7.27
CA THR A 174 -8.84 13.32 -6.84
C THR A 174 -8.95 12.79 -5.41
N SER A 175 -7.85 12.35 -4.80
CA SER A 175 -7.85 11.93 -3.40
C SER A 175 -7.61 13.12 -2.47
N GLU A 176 -8.25 13.10 -1.29
CA GLU A 176 -8.07 14.11 -0.23
C GLU A 176 -8.19 15.56 -0.72
N VAL A 177 -9.22 15.83 -1.50
CA VAL A 177 -9.45 17.15 -2.14
C VAL A 177 -9.57 18.30 -1.11
N GLU A 178 -10.02 17.99 0.11
CA GLU A 178 -10.12 18.95 1.21
C GLU A 178 -8.75 19.29 1.83
N SER A 179 -7.70 18.54 1.51
CA SER A 179 -6.34 18.85 1.95
C SER A 179 -5.84 20.13 1.31
N LYS A 180 -5.18 20.97 2.11
CA LYS A 180 -4.48 22.17 1.63
C LYS A 180 -3.03 21.88 1.25
N GLU A 181 -2.57 20.68 1.53
CA GLU A 181 -1.21 20.22 1.25
C GLU A 181 -1.02 19.95 -0.25
N ASP A 182 0.21 20.09 -0.69
CA ASP A 182 0.61 19.73 -2.05
C ASP A 182 0.33 18.26 -2.34
N LEU A 183 0.10 17.92 -3.58
CA LEU A 183 -0.06 16.56 -4.03
C LEU A 183 1.25 15.98 -4.57
N CYS A 184 1.38 14.66 -4.62
CA CYS A 184 2.55 14.05 -5.24
C CYS A 184 2.24 12.75 -5.98
N VAL A 185 3.13 12.41 -6.91
CA VAL A 185 3.22 11.08 -7.49
C VAL A 185 4.58 10.48 -7.14
N TRP A 186 4.54 9.28 -6.60
CA TRP A 186 5.70 8.44 -6.43
C TRP A 186 5.87 7.54 -7.65
N ALA A 187 7.10 7.46 -8.15
CA ALA A 187 7.51 6.46 -9.13
C ALA A 187 8.56 5.55 -8.50
N MET A 188 8.38 4.24 -8.63
CA MET A 188 9.29 3.22 -8.12
C MET A 188 9.78 2.36 -9.28
N ASN A 189 11.09 2.21 -9.43
CA ASN A 189 11.69 1.34 -10.43
C ASN A 189 11.50 -0.13 -10.04
N ALA A 190 10.36 -0.69 -10.41
CA ALA A 190 9.97 -2.06 -10.06
C ALA A 190 10.88 -3.12 -10.68
N ASN A 191 11.37 -2.86 -11.89
CA ASN A 191 12.30 -3.77 -12.56
C ASN A 191 13.61 -3.88 -11.80
N TRP A 192 14.17 -2.73 -11.41
CA TRP A 192 15.42 -2.68 -10.66
C TRP A 192 15.29 -3.31 -9.27
N ILE A 193 14.22 -3.00 -8.53
CA ILE A 193 13.93 -3.64 -7.24
C ILE A 193 13.78 -5.16 -7.39
N THR A 194 13.13 -5.62 -8.46
CA THR A 194 13.01 -7.06 -8.74
C THR A 194 14.36 -7.72 -8.99
N MET A 195 15.28 -7.06 -9.67
CA MET A 195 16.64 -7.55 -9.89
C MET A 195 17.43 -7.61 -8.57
N LEU A 196 17.30 -6.57 -7.74
CA LEU A 196 17.92 -6.54 -6.40
C LEU A 196 17.36 -7.64 -5.50
N LYS A 197 16.06 -7.93 -5.60
CA LYS A 197 15.43 -9.06 -4.89
C LYS A 197 15.97 -10.40 -5.36
N LYS A 198 16.08 -10.63 -6.67
CA LYS A 198 16.67 -11.86 -7.23
C LYS A 198 18.12 -12.09 -6.81
N SER A 199 18.86 -11.01 -6.57
CA SER A 199 20.26 -11.07 -6.08
C SER A 199 20.36 -11.13 -4.55
N GLY A 200 19.24 -11.25 -3.82
CA GLY A 200 19.20 -11.36 -2.36
C GLY A 200 19.55 -10.07 -1.62
N LYS A 201 19.54 -8.92 -2.28
CA LYS A 201 19.92 -7.64 -1.69
C LYS A 201 18.75 -6.87 -1.09
N VAL A 202 17.55 -7.12 -1.60
CA VAL A 202 16.27 -6.63 -1.08
C VAL A 202 15.35 -7.83 -0.95
N ASN A 203 14.87 -8.13 0.25
CA ASN A 203 14.12 -9.35 0.53
C ASN A 203 12.70 -9.09 1.03
N LYS A 204 12.49 -8.02 1.80
CA LYS A 204 11.22 -7.76 2.49
C LYS A 204 10.08 -7.38 1.57
N ILE A 205 10.34 -6.63 0.50
CA ILE A 205 9.31 -6.20 -0.44
C ILE A 205 8.88 -7.33 -1.36
N ASN A 206 7.59 -7.52 -1.51
CA ASN A 206 6.98 -8.44 -2.46
C ASN A 206 6.06 -7.70 -3.41
N PHE A 207 5.94 -8.21 -4.65
CA PHE A 207 5.01 -7.73 -5.65
C PHE A 207 3.89 -8.73 -5.83
N PHE A 208 2.68 -8.21 -6.04
CA PHE A 208 1.50 -9.02 -6.31
C PHE A 208 0.64 -8.33 -7.36
N THR A 209 0.34 -9.03 -8.44
CA THR A 209 -0.62 -8.59 -9.44
C THR A 209 -1.85 -9.50 -9.34
N PRO A 210 -3.02 -8.96 -8.96
CA PRO A 210 -4.25 -9.75 -8.86
C PRO A 210 -4.71 -10.20 -10.24
N ASN A 211 -5.58 -11.20 -10.28
CA ASN A 211 -6.20 -11.60 -11.53
C ASN A 211 -7.13 -10.48 -12.01
N TYR A 212 -6.85 -9.93 -13.18
CA TYR A 212 -7.66 -8.85 -13.78
C TYR A 212 -9.03 -9.33 -14.26
N LYS A 213 -9.20 -10.62 -14.51
CA LYS A 213 -10.48 -11.19 -14.95
C LYS A 213 -11.54 -10.99 -13.85
N ASN A 214 -12.66 -10.40 -14.23
CA ASN A 214 -13.76 -10.04 -13.31
C ASN A 214 -13.41 -8.98 -12.25
N ASN A 215 -12.39 -8.16 -12.52
CA ASN A 215 -12.01 -7.03 -11.66
C ASN A 215 -11.80 -5.78 -12.51
N ASP A 216 -12.92 -5.19 -12.94
CA ASP A 216 -12.93 -4.08 -13.89
C ASP A 216 -12.12 -2.88 -13.40
N ASN A 217 -12.18 -2.57 -12.10
CA ASN A 217 -11.43 -1.46 -11.53
C ASN A 217 -9.91 -1.70 -11.59
N VAL A 218 -9.44 -2.88 -11.20
CA VAL A 218 -7.99 -3.20 -11.27
C VAL A 218 -7.51 -3.20 -12.70
N THR A 219 -8.35 -3.69 -13.63
CA THR A 219 -8.07 -3.66 -15.07
C THR A 219 -7.95 -2.23 -15.59
N ALA A 220 -8.93 -1.38 -15.29
CA ALA A 220 -8.96 0.02 -15.74
C ALA A 220 -7.79 0.82 -15.15
N GLN A 221 -7.41 0.52 -13.92
CA GLN A 221 -6.31 1.18 -13.21
C GLN A 221 -4.94 0.58 -13.53
N LYS A 222 -4.86 -0.53 -14.27
CA LYS A 222 -3.62 -1.29 -14.49
C LYS A 222 -2.88 -1.55 -13.17
N GLY A 223 -3.65 -1.96 -12.15
CA GLY A 223 -3.24 -2.00 -10.76
C GLY A 223 -2.37 -3.19 -10.41
N LEU A 224 -1.44 -3.00 -9.51
CA LEU A 224 -0.68 -4.04 -8.83
C LEU A 224 -0.41 -3.59 -7.40
N PHE A 225 0.14 -4.50 -6.59
CA PHE A 225 0.39 -4.24 -5.18
C PHE A 225 1.83 -4.55 -4.80
N THR A 226 2.32 -3.83 -3.80
CA THR A 226 3.48 -4.24 -3.00
C THR A 226 3.04 -4.53 -1.57
N TYR A 227 3.77 -5.41 -0.88
CA TYR A 227 3.56 -5.70 0.53
C TYR A 227 4.83 -6.19 1.20
N PHE A 228 4.86 -6.04 2.53
CA PHE A 228 5.88 -6.67 3.36
C PHE A 228 5.32 -7.92 4.01
N SER A 229 6.03 -9.02 3.85
CA SER A 229 5.77 -10.20 4.64
C SER A 229 6.42 -10.11 6.02
N SER A 230 5.84 -10.80 6.98
CA SER A 230 6.40 -10.97 8.32
C SER A 230 6.33 -12.44 8.70
N THR A 231 7.41 -13.00 9.23
CA THR A 231 7.42 -14.39 9.68
C THR A 231 7.15 -14.44 11.17
N LEU A 232 6.07 -15.11 11.58
CA LEU A 232 5.86 -15.47 12.98
C LEU A 232 6.70 -16.70 13.29
N LYS A 233 7.84 -16.51 13.92
CA LYS A 233 8.62 -17.66 14.41
C LYS A 233 7.87 -18.39 15.52
N ARG A 234 7.85 -19.72 15.39
CA ARG A 234 7.27 -20.67 16.33
C ARG A 234 7.80 -20.49 17.75
N ASN A 235 6.96 -20.77 18.71
CA ASN A 235 7.31 -21.24 20.04
C ASN A 235 7.46 -20.29 21.18
N ILE A 236 6.75 -19.15 21.24
CA ILE A 236 6.66 -18.57 22.56
C ILE A 236 5.22 -18.17 22.85
N PHE A 237 4.54 -19.06 23.60
CA PHE A 237 3.30 -18.66 24.24
C PHE A 237 3.56 -17.42 25.07
N PRO A 238 2.74 -16.38 24.95
CA PRO A 238 2.89 -15.19 25.78
C PRO A 238 3.01 -15.54 27.27
N ARG A 239 2.33 -16.60 27.70
CA ARG A 239 2.35 -17.03 29.10
C ARG A 239 3.70 -17.61 29.55
N GLU A 240 4.34 -18.40 28.69
CA GLU A 240 5.65 -19.00 28.99
C GLU A 240 6.76 -17.96 28.93
N VAL A 241 6.68 -17.00 28.01
CA VAL A 241 7.62 -15.87 27.96
C VAL A 241 7.52 -14.99 29.17
N PHE A 242 6.32 -14.76 29.70
CA PHE A 242 6.13 -13.97 30.92
C PHE A 242 6.69 -14.64 32.21
N LEU A 243 6.87 -15.96 32.15
CA LEU A 243 7.48 -16.72 33.25
C LEU A 243 9.02 -16.74 33.21
N LEU A 244 9.61 -16.28 32.12
CA LEU A 244 11.07 -16.23 31.95
C LEU A 244 11.66 -14.95 32.61
N PRO A 245 12.92 -15.01 33.09
CA PRO A 245 13.67 -13.84 33.51
C PRO A 245 13.73 -12.77 32.38
N HIS A 246 13.74 -11.49 32.74
CA HIS A 246 13.73 -10.37 31.81
C HIS A 246 14.77 -10.49 30.68
N GLU A 247 16.00 -10.85 31.02
CA GLU A 247 17.11 -11.00 30.08
C GLU A 247 16.86 -12.08 29.01
N GLN A 248 16.28 -13.24 29.41
CA GLN A 248 15.94 -14.31 28.48
C GLN A 248 14.73 -13.94 27.62
N ARG A 249 13.79 -13.20 28.18
CA ARG A 249 12.63 -12.65 27.48
C ARG A 249 13.04 -11.73 26.36
N ASP A 250 13.95 -10.82 26.62
CA ASP A 250 14.44 -9.83 25.64
C ASP A 250 15.25 -10.49 24.50
N ILE A 251 16.05 -11.53 24.81
CA ILE A 251 16.77 -12.30 23.80
C ILE A 251 15.79 -13.03 22.86
N ILE A 252 14.76 -13.66 23.43
CA ILE A 252 13.79 -14.43 22.65
C ILE A 252 12.89 -13.51 21.80
N LEU A 253 12.47 -12.39 22.35
CA LEU A 253 11.66 -11.39 21.65
C LEU A 253 12.47 -10.60 20.62
N GLY A 254 13.77 -10.39 20.88
CA GLY A 254 14.69 -9.71 19.94
C GLY A 254 15.06 -10.52 18.69
N GLN A 255 14.83 -11.84 18.69
CA GLN A 255 15.10 -12.71 17.54
C GLN A 255 13.94 -12.79 16.53
N LYS A 256 12.82 -12.10 16.76
CA LYS A 256 11.67 -12.10 15.85
C LYS A 256 11.91 -11.16 14.67
N ASP A 257 11.48 -11.57 13.49
CA ASP A 257 11.31 -10.66 12.37
C ASP A 257 10.21 -9.66 12.74
N LYS A 258 10.62 -8.42 12.99
CA LYS A 258 9.71 -7.35 13.40
C LYS A 258 8.76 -6.98 12.27
N VAL A 259 7.50 -6.72 12.61
CA VAL A 259 6.59 -6.04 11.71
C VAL A 259 7.18 -4.66 11.39
N ASP A 260 7.50 -4.43 10.14
CA ASP A 260 8.10 -3.17 9.71
C ASP A 260 7.01 -2.14 9.41
N THR A 261 6.92 -1.12 10.24
CA THR A 261 5.94 -0.01 10.11
C THR A 261 6.51 1.19 9.36
N ARG A 262 7.79 1.11 9.01
CA ARG A 262 8.46 2.17 8.25
C ARG A 262 7.94 2.28 6.82
N PRO A 263 8.11 3.43 6.16
CA PRO A 263 7.82 3.59 4.74
C PRO A 263 8.61 2.62 3.88
N LEU A 264 8.01 2.18 2.79
CA LEU A 264 8.58 1.20 1.86
C LEU A 264 9.96 1.60 1.33
N ASN A 265 10.15 2.85 0.94
CA ASN A 265 11.44 3.37 0.49
C ASN A 265 12.51 3.30 1.59
N GLU A 266 12.16 3.61 2.84
CA GLU A 266 13.10 3.52 3.97
C GLU A 266 13.52 2.06 4.24
N VAL A 267 12.57 1.10 4.13
CA VAL A 267 12.86 -0.33 4.30
C VAL A 267 13.80 -0.84 3.22
N VAL A 268 13.54 -0.49 1.95
CA VAL A 268 14.41 -0.87 0.83
C VAL A 268 15.81 -0.30 1.01
N PHE A 269 15.92 0.97 1.39
CA PHE A 269 17.23 1.61 1.61
C PHE A 269 17.99 1.01 2.80
N ASP A 270 17.31 0.63 3.87
CA ASP A 270 17.93 -0.06 5.01
C ASP A 270 18.50 -1.42 4.62
N GLU A 271 17.80 -2.20 3.79
CA GLU A 271 18.31 -3.47 3.27
C GLU A 271 19.53 -3.26 2.36
N LEU A 272 19.49 -2.25 1.49
CA LEU A 272 20.61 -1.94 0.59
C LEU A 272 21.86 -1.48 1.35
N THR A 273 21.72 -0.68 2.41
CA THR A 273 22.87 -0.24 3.22
C THR A 273 23.55 -1.38 3.97
N LYS A 274 22.80 -2.43 4.31
CA LYS A 274 23.31 -3.64 4.95
C LYS A 274 23.96 -4.62 3.96
N SER A 275 23.65 -4.47 2.68
CA SER A 275 24.18 -5.31 1.62
C SER A 275 25.61 -4.91 1.25
N SER A 276 26.47 -5.89 1.00
CA SER A 276 27.85 -5.67 0.51
C SER A 276 27.89 -5.75 -1.03
N ASN A 277 28.80 -4.97 -1.63
CA ASN A 277 29.13 -5.02 -3.07
C ASN A 277 27.93 -4.90 -4.02
N THR A 278 27.08 -3.89 -3.81
CA THR A 278 25.96 -3.61 -4.72
C THR A 278 26.34 -2.47 -5.66
N ASN A 279 26.48 -2.77 -6.94
CA ASN A 279 26.45 -1.70 -7.94
C ASN A 279 24.99 -1.32 -8.18
N LEU A 280 24.61 -0.12 -7.77
CA LEU A 280 23.23 0.39 -7.87
C LEU A 280 22.96 1.06 -9.23
N GLY A 281 23.92 1.07 -10.18
CA GLY A 281 23.77 1.82 -11.42
C GLY A 281 23.53 3.32 -11.16
N ASP A 282 23.13 4.08 -12.17
CA ASP A 282 22.88 5.53 -12.06
C ASP A 282 21.39 5.86 -11.88
N GLU A 283 20.47 4.97 -12.29
CA GLU A 283 19.04 5.22 -12.21
C GLU A 283 18.52 5.30 -10.76
N PRO A 284 17.56 6.20 -10.49
CA PRO A 284 16.90 6.25 -9.20
C PRO A 284 16.00 5.03 -8.98
N LEU A 285 15.91 4.58 -7.72
CA LEU A 285 14.95 3.55 -7.31
C LEU A 285 13.59 4.14 -7.00
N PHE A 286 13.58 5.34 -6.43
CA PHE A 286 12.36 6.08 -6.11
C PHE A 286 12.47 7.51 -6.60
N ILE A 287 11.40 7.99 -7.21
CA ILE A 287 11.23 9.40 -7.59
C ILE A 287 9.94 9.87 -6.93
N LYS A 288 10.00 10.97 -6.19
CA LYS A 288 8.83 11.68 -5.66
C LYS A 288 8.72 13.01 -6.38
N VAL A 289 7.62 13.21 -7.08
CA VAL A 289 7.35 14.49 -7.78
C VAL A 289 6.17 15.15 -7.09
N THR A 290 6.35 16.39 -6.64
CA THR A 290 5.32 17.18 -5.98
C THR A 290 4.77 18.25 -6.92
N LEU A 291 3.50 18.61 -6.70
CA LEU A 291 2.80 19.66 -7.40
C LEU A 291 2.01 20.50 -6.38
N PRO A 292 2.08 21.85 -6.43
CA PRO A 292 1.32 22.70 -5.54
C PRO A 292 -0.19 22.44 -5.60
N ASN A 293 -0.84 22.47 -4.44
CA ASN A 293 -2.28 22.23 -4.35
C ASN A 293 -3.11 23.19 -5.22
N SER A 294 -2.62 24.43 -5.45
CA SER A 294 -3.23 25.40 -6.36
C SER A 294 -3.34 24.91 -7.82
N GLN A 295 -2.54 23.94 -8.21
CA GLN A 295 -2.52 23.34 -9.55
C GLN A 295 -3.39 22.08 -9.65
N ARG A 296 -3.98 21.61 -8.56
CA ARG A 296 -4.78 20.37 -8.49
C ARG A 296 -5.89 20.32 -9.53
N MET A 297 -6.68 21.40 -9.60
CA MET A 297 -7.82 21.45 -10.52
C MET A 297 -7.41 21.60 -11.96
N GLU A 298 -6.31 22.29 -12.24
CA GLU A 298 -5.77 22.37 -13.60
C GLU A 298 -5.21 21.00 -14.05
N LEU A 299 -4.54 20.29 -13.17
CA LEU A 299 -4.11 18.91 -13.42
C LEU A 299 -5.30 18.01 -13.77
N TYR A 300 -6.35 18.06 -12.95
CA TYR A 300 -7.58 17.28 -13.19
C TYR A 300 -8.21 17.63 -14.54
N ARG A 301 -8.32 18.92 -14.88
CA ARG A 301 -8.83 19.38 -16.18
C ARG A 301 -8.04 18.81 -17.35
N MET A 302 -6.71 18.87 -17.28
CA MET A 302 -5.85 18.34 -18.33
C MET A 302 -5.99 16.81 -18.48
N LEU A 303 -6.14 16.09 -17.36
CA LEU A 303 -6.36 14.65 -17.38
C LEU A 303 -7.69 14.26 -18.02
N ILE A 304 -8.78 14.99 -17.74
CA ILE A 304 -10.08 14.76 -18.42
C ILE A 304 -9.94 14.95 -19.93
N LEU A 305 -9.27 16.00 -20.37
CA LEU A 305 -9.07 16.24 -21.81
C LEU A 305 -8.27 15.10 -22.49
N MET A 306 -7.46 14.38 -21.73
CA MET A 306 -6.76 13.17 -22.19
C MET A 306 -7.57 11.88 -21.97
N GLY A 307 -8.81 11.99 -21.49
CA GLY A 307 -9.71 10.87 -21.23
C GLY A 307 -9.39 10.11 -19.94
N TYR A 308 -8.70 10.73 -18.98
CA TYR A 308 -8.47 10.18 -17.63
C TYR A 308 -9.47 10.82 -16.67
N ASP A 309 -10.66 10.24 -16.61
CA ASP A 309 -11.77 10.66 -15.79
C ASP A 309 -12.24 9.54 -14.83
N TYR A 310 -13.20 9.86 -13.97
CA TYR A 310 -13.77 8.88 -13.04
C TYR A 310 -14.38 7.65 -13.75
N PRO A 311 -15.20 7.77 -14.82
CA PRO A 311 -15.76 6.62 -15.53
C PRO A 311 -14.71 5.68 -16.11
N ARG A 312 -13.57 6.21 -16.56
CA ARG A 312 -12.45 5.39 -17.05
C ARG A 312 -11.74 4.66 -15.92
N ILE A 313 -11.50 5.34 -14.78
CA ILE A 313 -10.74 4.78 -13.65
C ILE A 313 -11.61 3.86 -12.78
N TYR A 314 -12.92 4.15 -12.73
CA TYR A 314 -13.94 3.38 -12.01
C TYR A 314 -15.08 3.03 -12.96
N PRO A 315 -14.94 1.96 -13.75
CA PRO A 315 -15.97 1.57 -14.72
C PRO A 315 -17.34 1.34 -14.07
N GLY A 316 -18.39 1.76 -14.75
CA GLY A 316 -19.78 1.60 -14.31
C GLY A 316 -20.39 2.84 -13.65
N TYR A 317 -21.64 2.71 -13.20
CA TYR A 317 -22.43 3.84 -12.67
C TYR A 317 -21.80 4.54 -11.46
N HIS A 318 -21.03 3.81 -10.67
CA HIS A 318 -20.33 4.38 -9.52
C HIS A 318 -19.27 5.43 -9.95
N GLY A 319 -18.54 5.16 -11.02
CA GLY A 319 -17.61 6.14 -11.58
C GLY A 319 -18.31 7.40 -12.10
N ILE A 320 -19.48 7.25 -12.73
CA ILE A 320 -20.28 8.39 -13.19
C ILE A 320 -20.77 9.22 -11.99
N ALA A 321 -21.29 8.57 -10.95
CA ALA A 321 -21.72 9.23 -9.74
C ALA A 321 -20.58 9.99 -9.06
N ASN A 322 -19.41 9.36 -8.94
CA ASN A 322 -18.21 9.98 -8.37
C ASN A 322 -17.74 11.19 -9.19
N HIS A 323 -17.83 11.13 -10.52
CA HIS A 323 -17.52 12.26 -11.38
C HIS A 323 -18.40 13.46 -11.07
N LEU A 324 -19.71 13.27 -11.06
CA LEU A 324 -20.69 14.32 -10.76
C LEU A 324 -20.51 14.87 -9.34
N ASP A 325 -20.23 13.99 -8.38
CA ASP A 325 -20.00 14.37 -6.98
C ASP A 325 -18.69 15.19 -6.83
N PHE A 326 -17.66 14.88 -7.61
CA PHE A 326 -16.41 15.63 -7.60
C PHE A 326 -16.59 17.07 -8.09
N LEU A 327 -17.52 17.32 -9.02
CA LEU A 327 -17.78 18.66 -9.55
C LEU A 327 -18.23 19.66 -8.49
N LYS A 328 -18.82 19.20 -7.36
CA LYS A 328 -19.16 20.06 -6.23
C LYS A 328 -17.96 20.77 -5.58
N ASN A 329 -16.76 20.16 -5.71
CA ASN A 329 -15.53 20.71 -5.15
C ASN A 329 -14.93 21.84 -6.01
N ILE A 330 -15.54 22.14 -7.16
CA ILE A 330 -15.13 23.22 -8.05
C ILE A 330 -15.95 24.46 -7.67
N GLU A 331 -15.35 25.41 -6.94
CA GLU A 331 -16.02 26.64 -6.51
C GLU A 331 -16.30 27.59 -7.67
N ASP A 332 -15.37 27.69 -8.65
CA ASP A 332 -15.53 28.52 -9.82
C ASP A 332 -16.56 27.94 -10.79
N GLU A 333 -17.71 28.60 -10.92
CA GLU A 333 -18.81 28.18 -11.80
C GLU A 333 -18.41 28.11 -13.27
N LYS A 334 -17.59 29.05 -13.76
CA LYS A 334 -17.08 29.03 -15.14
C LYS A 334 -16.15 27.86 -15.38
N LEU A 335 -15.34 27.52 -14.38
CA LEU A 335 -14.49 26.36 -14.44
C LEU A 335 -15.35 25.09 -14.40
N ARG A 336 -16.34 25.00 -13.50
CA ARG A 336 -17.27 23.87 -13.41
C ARG A 336 -17.98 23.58 -14.74
N GLN A 337 -18.45 24.63 -15.43
CA GLN A 337 -19.10 24.46 -16.74
C GLN A 337 -18.19 23.81 -17.79
N LYS A 338 -16.86 24.00 -17.71
CA LYS A 338 -15.91 23.36 -18.62
C LYS A 338 -15.75 21.83 -18.39
N PHE A 339 -16.25 21.32 -17.29
CA PHE A 339 -16.22 19.88 -16.95
C PHE A 339 -17.55 19.17 -17.21
N LEU A 340 -18.60 19.91 -17.57
CA LEU A 340 -19.93 19.37 -17.86
C LEU A 340 -20.12 18.97 -19.34
N LEU A 341 -19.05 19.00 -20.12
CA LEU A 341 -19.02 18.58 -21.53
C LEU A 341 -18.47 17.16 -21.64
#